data_8e6e64b9723cc478f583f67831482cb2
#
_entry.id   8e6e64b9723cc478f583f67831482cb2
#
_cell.length_a   1.000
_cell.length_b   1.000
_cell.length_c   1.000
_cell.angle_alpha   90.00
_cell.angle_beta   90.00
_cell.angle_gamma   90.00
#
_symmetry.space_group_name_H-M   'P 1'
#
loop_
_entity.id
_entity.type
_entity.pdbx_description
1 polymer ?
#
loop_
_entity_poly.entity_id
_entity_poly.type
_entity_poly.pdbx_seq_one_letter_code
_entity_poly.pdbx_strand_id
1 'polypeptide(L)'
;GVSTSFLHNRIGIDLTYYHMLDENSIIELPISSASAFTKRYVNGNEYTTNGFELIVSATPVKNKNFTWNVATNWSSNIRKLTGIYGDQEKFGDLKKGDRADAMYATEWEKTPDGRLILDANTGLPTQSAFKTKVGNQSPDVRFGLQNTFKIKDFTVNIDMDGAIGGTLISTTTQKMWWGGKHPKSTMYRQEEYDNGGKPVYVPEGVNIVSGEVTYDVNGNIVSDTRVYKKNETAVNIQTWAQNY
;
A
#
# COMPACT_ATOMS: atom_id res chain seq x y z
N GLY A 1 -17.25 -25.63 -1.62
CA GLY A 1 -17.23 -25.22 -3.02
C GLY A 1 -18.41 -25.77 -3.79
N VAL A 2 -18.70 -25.16 -4.93
CA VAL A 2 -19.76 -25.59 -5.87
C VAL A 2 -19.14 -25.59 -7.25
N SER A 3 -19.27 -26.73 -7.95
CA SER A 3 -18.85 -26.88 -9.34
C SER A 3 -20.05 -27.31 -10.17
N THR A 4 -20.32 -26.63 -11.26
CA THR A 4 -21.45 -26.91 -12.11
C THR A 4 -21.18 -26.57 -13.58
N SER A 5 -21.91 -27.20 -14.48
CA SER A 5 -21.80 -26.90 -15.90
C SER A 5 -23.20 -26.85 -16.57
N PHE A 6 -23.31 -26.03 -17.60
CA PHE A 6 -24.54 -25.72 -18.30
C PHE A 6 -24.36 -25.84 -19.83
N LEU A 7 -25.49 -25.90 -20.54
CA LEU A 7 -25.53 -25.89 -22.00
C LEU A 7 -24.65 -26.97 -22.66
N HIS A 8 -24.80 -28.22 -22.21
CA HIS A 8 -23.98 -29.36 -22.68
C HIS A 8 -22.47 -29.11 -22.47
N ASN A 9 -22.09 -28.64 -21.27
CA ASN A 9 -20.72 -28.34 -20.88
C ASN A 9 -20.08 -27.17 -21.68
N ARG A 10 -20.90 -26.26 -22.21
CA ARG A 10 -20.37 -25.05 -22.86
C ARG A 10 -20.04 -23.94 -21.88
N ILE A 11 -20.63 -23.96 -20.69
CA ILE A 11 -20.32 -23.03 -19.60
C ILE A 11 -20.04 -23.87 -18.36
N GLY A 12 -18.91 -23.65 -17.75
CA GLY A 12 -18.52 -24.22 -16.46
C GLY A 12 -18.29 -23.11 -15.44
N ILE A 13 -18.74 -23.33 -14.21
CA ILE A 13 -18.52 -22.43 -13.07
C ILE A 13 -18.02 -23.29 -11.91
N ASP A 14 -16.91 -22.87 -11.32
CA ASP A 14 -16.37 -23.42 -10.10
C ASP A 14 -16.18 -22.29 -9.10
N LEU A 15 -16.86 -22.36 -7.95
CA LEU A 15 -16.82 -21.36 -6.89
C LEU A 15 -16.46 -22.02 -5.58
N THR A 16 -15.39 -21.53 -4.96
CA THR A 16 -14.98 -21.92 -3.62
C THR A 16 -14.96 -20.71 -2.71
N TYR A 17 -15.55 -20.82 -1.53
CA TYR A 17 -15.36 -19.90 -0.42
C TYR A 17 -14.73 -20.68 0.74
N TYR A 18 -13.79 -20.03 1.43
CA TYR A 18 -13.17 -20.58 2.62
C TYR A 18 -13.04 -19.57 3.72
N HIS A 19 -13.10 -20.08 4.93
CA HIS A 19 -12.91 -19.35 6.18
C HIS A 19 -11.94 -20.16 7.03
N MET A 20 -10.86 -19.52 7.49
CA MET A 20 -9.87 -20.16 8.36
C MET A 20 -9.66 -19.28 9.59
N LEU A 21 -9.52 -19.91 10.73
CA LEU A 21 -9.17 -19.30 12.00
C LEU A 21 -7.81 -19.85 12.44
N ASP A 22 -6.85 -18.95 12.63
CA ASP A 22 -5.55 -19.24 13.20
C ASP A 22 -5.54 -18.71 14.63
N GLU A 23 -5.60 -19.60 15.60
CA GLU A 23 -5.53 -19.25 17.02
C GLU A 23 -4.14 -19.54 17.59
N ASN A 24 -3.78 -18.81 18.64
CA ASN A 24 -2.54 -19.06 19.38
C ASN A 24 -1.26 -19.02 18.50
N SER A 25 -1.22 -18.15 17.51
CA SER A 25 -0.04 -17.97 16.68
C SER A 25 1.17 -17.61 17.55
N ILE A 26 2.30 -18.27 17.32
CA ILE A 26 3.52 -17.98 18.08
C ILE A 26 4.03 -16.60 17.72
N ILE A 27 4.15 -15.72 18.71
CA ILE A 27 4.67 -14.37 18.56
C ILE A 27 5.86 -14.15 19.48
N GLU A 28 6.73 -13.24 19.05
CA GLU A 28 7.87 -12.77 19.83
C GLU A 28 7.49 -11.48 20.56
N LEU A 29 7.67 -11.47 21.88
CA LEU A 29 7.45 -10.27 22.68
C LEU A 29 8.77 -9.82 23.31
N PRO A 30 9.05 -8.50 23.32
CA PRO A 30 10.18 -7.96 24.07
C PRO A 30 9.92 -8.12 25.56
N ILE A 31 10.98 -8.42 26.31
CA ILE A 31 10.96 -8.46 27.77
C ILE A 31 12.08 -7.60 28.34
N SER A 32 11.95 -7.26 29.63
CA SER A 32 12.97 -6.48 30.33
C SER A 32 14.33 -7.18 30.28
N SER A 33 15.36 -6.45 29.91
CA SER A 33 16.76 -6.92 29.93
C SER A 33 17.24 -7.36 31.32
N ALA A 34 16.56 -6.98 32.38
CA ALA A 34 16.83 -7.44 33.77
C ALA A 34 16.67 -8.97 33.91
N SER A 35 15.97 -9.63 33.00
CA SER A 35 15.81 -11.10 32.96
C SER A 35 16.95 -11.83 32.27
N ALA A 36 17.99 -11.14 31.81
CA ALA A 36 19.06 -11.63 30.96
C ALA A 36 18.63 -12.12 29.55
N PHE A 37 17.35 -11.96 29.23
CA PHE A 37 16.79 -12.25 27.91
C PHE A 37 16.15 -10.97 27.36
N THR A 38 16.17 -10.80 26.04
CA THR A 38 15.56 -9.63 25.39
C THR A 38 14.17 -9.92 24.81
N LYS A 39 13.82 -11.19 24.71
CA LYS A 39 12.59 -11.66 24.06
C LYS A 39 12.06 -12.95 24.69
N ARG A 40 10.76 -13.15 24.55
CA ARG A 40 10.10 -14.44 24.82
C ARG A 40 9.13 -14.79 23.71
N TYR A 41 8.91 -16.06 23.48
CA TYR A 41 7.87 -16.55 22.58
C TYR A 41 6.64 -16.93 23.41
N VAL A 42 5.49 -16.54 22.92
CA VAL A 42 4.19 -16.83 23.54
C VAL A 42 3.19 -17.28 22.46
N ASN A 43 2.22 -18.08 22.84
CA ASN A 43 1.04 -18.34 22.05
C ASN A 43 0.14 -17.12 22.20
N GLY A 44 -0.08 -16.40 21.13
CA GLY A 44 -0.59 -15.04 21.23
C GLY A 44 -1.67 -14.71 20.22
N ASN A 45 -1.29 -14.10 19.11
CA ASN A 45 -2.27 -13.47 18.24
C ASN A 45 -3.18 -14.45 17.49
N GLU A 46 -4.39 -13.97 17.18
CA GLU A 46 -5.37 -14.68 16.39
C GLU A 46 -5.56 -13.99 15.05
N TYR A 47 -5.76 -14.78 14.00
CA TYR A 47 -6.03 -14.28 12.67
C TYR A 47 -7.21 -15.02 12.05
N THR A 48 -8.02 -14.27 11.31
CA THR A 48 -9.08 -14.83 10.49
C THR A 48 -8.77 -14.59 9.03
N THR A 49 -8.82 -15.64 8.23
CA THR A 49 -8.65 -15.56 6.78
C THR A 49 -9.97 -15.88 6.09
N ASN A 50 -10.43 -14.97 5.24
CA ASN A 50 -11.57 -15.19 4.35
C ASN A 50 -11.07 -15.10 2.92
N GLY A 51 -11.49 -16.06 2.11
CA GLY A 51 -11.16 -16.04 0.71
C GLY A 51 -12.23 -16.64 -0.18
N PHE A 52 -12.19 -16.25 -1.44
CA PHE A 52 -12.99 -16.89 -2.48
C PHE A 52 -12.13 -17.15 -3.72
N GLU A 53 -12.51 -18.18 -4.45
CA GLU A 53 -11.94 -18.53 -5.75
C GLU A 53 -13.09 -18.80 -6.70
N LEU A 54 -13.06 -18.17 -7.87
CA LEU A 54 -14.07 -18.35 -8.93
C LEU A 54 -13.34 -18.66 -10.23
N ILE A 55 -13.75 -19.74 -10.87
CA ILE A 55 -13.34 -20.07 -12.23
C ILE A 55 -14.60 -20.12 -13.08
N VAL A 56 -14.60 -19.37 -14.17
CA VAL A 56 -15.64 -19.44 -15.19
C VAL A 56 -15.00 -19.83 -16.50
N SER A 57 -15.49 -20.89 -17.11
CA SER A 57 -15.06 -21.35 -18.44
C SER A 57 -16.23 -21.36 -19.40
N ALA A 58 -15.98 -21.01 -20.64
CA ALA A 58 -17.00 -21.05 -21.68
C ALA A 58 -16.44 -21.40 -23.05
N THR A 59 -17.29 -22.02 -23.87
CA THR A 59 -17.08 -22.19 -25.30
C THR A 59 -18.19 -21.44 -26.06
N PRO A 60 -18.06 -20.08 -26.18
CA PRO A 60 -19.11 -19.27 -26.79
C PRO A 60 -19.42 -19.65 -28.24
N VAL A 61 -18.37 -19.96 -28.98
CA VAL A 61 -18.48 -20.35 -30.40
C VAL A 61 -17.78 -21.67 -30.63
N LYS A 62 -18.49 -22.61 -31.29
CA LYS A 62 -17.93 -23.87 -31.73
C LYS A 62 -18.60 -24.28 -33.03
N ASN A 63 -17.83 -24.26 -34.11
CA ASN A 63 -18.25 -24.74 -35.43
C ASN A 63 -17.09 -25.46 -36.12
N LYS A 64 -17.28 -25.93 -37.37
CA LYS A 64 -16.30 -26.72 -38.12
C LYS A 64 -14.96 -25.98 -38.35
N ASN A 65 -14.99 -24.66 -38.51
CA ASN A 65 -13.81 -23.86 -38.87
C ASN A 65 -13.31 -22.95 -37.77
N PHE A 66 -14.09 -22.77 -36.69
CA PHE A 66 -13.76 -21.84 -35.61
C PHE A 66 -14.29 -22.34 -34.27
N THR A 67 -13.42 -22.35 -33.28
CA THR A 67 -13.76 -22.60 -31.87
C THR A 67 -13.11 -21.54 -31.03
N TRP A 68 -13.89 -20.92 -30.14
CA TRP A 68 -13.40 -20.01 -29.13
C TRP A 68 -13.66 -20.61 -27.74
N ASN A 69 -12.61 -20.84 -26.98
CA ASN A 69 -12.67 -21.18 -25.57
C ASN A 69 -12.16 -20.00 -24.78
N VAL A 70 -12.85 -19.63 -23.72
CA VAL A 70 -12.45 -18.61 -22.78
C VAL A 70 -12.57 -19.15 -21.36
N ALA A 71 -11.58 -18.83 -20.52
CA ALA A 71 -11.64 -19.08 -19.09
C ALA A 71 -11.17 -17.84 -18.35
N THR A 72 -11.82 -17.54 -17.23
CA THR A 72 -11.38 -16.52 -16.28
C THR A 72 -11.35 -17.10 -14.89
N ASN A 73 -10.33 -16.70 -14.13
CA ASN A 73 -10.19 -17.05 -12.72
C ASN A 73 -10.07 -15.77 -11.89
N TRP A 74 -10.71 -15.77 -10.75
CA TRP A 74 -10.72 -14.66 -9.78
C TRP A 74 -10.43 -15.23 -8.41
N SER A 75 -9.57 -14.58 -7.64
CA SER A 75 -9.28 -15.00 -6.28
C SER A 75 -9.08 -13.79 -5.37
N SER A 76 -9.54 -13.95 -4.13
CA SER A 76 -9.28 -13.04 -3.03
C SER A 76 -8.92 -13.83 -1.79
N ASN A 77 -7.92 -13.36 -1.04
CA ASN A 77 -7.48 -13.94 0.22
C ASN A 77 -7.13 -12.80 1.17
N ILE A 78 -7.98 -12.57 2.17
CA ILE A 78 -7.83 -11.47 3.12
C ILE A 78 -7.68 -12.06 4.53
N ARG A 79 -6.48 -11.93 5.08
CA ARG A 79 -6.15 -12.31 6.45
C ARG A 79 -6.16 -11.10 7.35
N LYS A 80 -6.94 -11.13 8.45
CA LYS A 80 -7.08 -10.03 9.41
C LYS A 80 -6.60 -10.46 10.80
N LEU A 81 -6.00 -9.53 11.51
CA LEU A 81 -5.65 -9.68 12.92
C LEU A 81 -6.94 -9.52 13.75
N THR A 82 -7.42 -10.59 14.37
CA THR A 82 -8.70 -10.62 15.11
C THR A 82 -8.53 -10.68 16.62
N GLY A 83 -7.42 -11.22 17.10
CA GLY A 83 -7.05 -11.22 18.52
C GLY A 83 -5.60 -10.83 18.72
N ILE A 84 -5.31 -10.11 19.81
CA ILE A 84 -3.95 -9.69 20.16
C ILE A 84 -3.67 -10.19 21.58
N TYR A 85 -2.48 -10.75 21.78
CA TYR A 85 -2.05 -11.26 23.08
C TYR A 85 -2.13 -10.20 24.18
N GLY A 86 -2.75 -10.56 25.31
CA GLY A 86 -2.89 -9.68 26.48
C GLY A 86 -3.87 -8.54 26.29
N ASP A 87 -4.87 -8.71 25.41
CA ASP A 87 -5.93 -7.73 25.11
C ASP A 87 -5.40 -6.33 24.73
N GLN A 88 -4.23 -6.30 24.12
CA GLN A 88 -3.65 -5.06 23.61
C GLN A 88 -4.42 -4.56 22.40
N GLU A 89 -4.42 -3.25 22.18
CA GLU A 89 -5.06 -2.63 21.01
C GLU A 89 -4.24 -2.75 19.75
N LYS A 90 -2.91 -2.92 19.88
CA LYS A 90 -1.97 -2.95 18.76
C LYS A 90 -0.93 -4.06 18.93
N PHE A 91 -0.50 -4.62 17.79
CA PHE A 91 0.65 -5.49 17.69
C PHE A 91 1.62 -4.90 16.66
N GLY A 92 2.72 -4.30 17.14
CA GLY A 92 3.53 -3.42 16.30
C GLY A 92 2.71 -2.21 15.84
N ASP A 93 2.66 -1.98 14.53
CA ASP A 93 1.83 -0.92 13.95
C ASP A 93 0.38 -1.39 13.66
N LEU A 94 0.13 -2.71 13.64
CA LEU A 94 -1.17 -3.29 13.32
C LEU A 94 -2.17 -3.10 14.46
N LYS A 95 -3.40 -2.71 14.11
CA LYS A 95 -4.54 -2.65 15.00
C LYS A 95 -5.42 -3.89 14.83
N LYS A 96 -6.18 -4.24 15.87
CA LYS A 96 -7.21 -5.28 15.76
C LYS A 96 -8.19 -4.93 14.63
N GLY A 97 -8.44 -5.88 13.74
CA GLY A 97 -9.26 -5.72 12.53
C GLY A 97 -8.48 -5.34 11.26
N ASP A 98 -7.23 -4.93 11.39
CA ASP A 98 -6.38 -4.70 10.21
C ASP A 98 -6.08 -5.99 9.46
N ARG A 99 -5.81 -5.85 8.18
CA ARG A 99 -5.19 -6.93 7.42
C ARG A 99 -3.79 -7.20 7.96
N ALA A 100 -3.39 -8.46 8.00
CA ALA A 100 -2.08 -8.87 8.47
C ALA A 100 -0.92 -8.29 7.63
N ASP A 101 -1.21 -7.88 6.41
CA ASP A 101 -0.30 -7.23 5.46
C ASP A 101 -0.53 -5.71 5.34
N ALA A 102 -1.21 -5.09 6.31
CA ALA A 102 -1.39 -3.65 6.33
C ALA A 102 -0.03 -2.94 6.49
N MET A 103 0.16 -1.91 5.68
CA MET A 103 1.36 -1.12 5.64
C MET A 103 1.12 0.22 6.35
N TYR A 104 1.99 0.53 7.28
CA TYR A 104 2.01 1.79 8.00
C TYR A 104 3.29 2.54 7.68
N ALA A 105 3.18 3.82 7.42
CA ALA A 105 4.30 4.70 7.15
C ALA A 105 4.12 6.05 7.82
N THR A 106 5.22 6.73 8.10
CA THR A 106 5.21 8.13 8.49
C THR A 106 4.97 8.96 7.24
N GLU A 107 3.94 9.80 7.26
CA GLU A 107 3.63 10.71 6.17
C GLU A 107 4.20 12.11 6.45
N TRP A 108 4.23 12.94 5.40
CA TRP A 108 4.50 14.36 5.58
C TRP A 108 3.32 15.02 6.30
N GLU A 109 3.65 15.89 7.24
CA GLU A 109 2.63 16.62 7.97
C GLU A 109 1.89 17.59 7.03
N LYS A 110 0.58 17.64 7.17
CA LYS A 110 -0.30 18.49 6.36
C LYS A 110 -1.24 19.28 7.24
N THR A 111 -1.66 20.41 6.71
CA THR A 111 -2.77 21.15 7.28
C THR A 111 -4.10 20.40 7.08
N PRO A 112 -5.18 20.74 7.80
CA PRO A 112 -6.50 20.12 7.60
C PRO A 112 -7.05 20.25 6.17
N ASP A 113 -6.63 21.28 5.43
CA ASP A 113 -6.98 21.50 4.02
C ASP A 113 -6.00 20.84 3.02
N GLY A 114 -5.03 20.06 3.53
CA GLY A 114 -4.15 19.18 2.72
C GLY A 114 -2.86 19.83 2.24
N ARG A 115 -2.56 21.10 2.59
CA ARG A 115 -1.29 21.74 2.23
C ARG A 115 -0.14 21.14 3.04
N LEU A 116 1.01 20.99 2.39
CA LEU A 116 2.22 20.48 3.03
C LEU A 116 2.77 21.46 4.07
N ILE A 117 3.12 20.98 5.26
CA ILE A 117 3.77 21.79 6.29
C ILE A 117 5.28 21.66 6.13
N LEU A 118 5.93 22.82 6.02
CA LEU A 118 7.36 22.94 5.80
C LEU A 118 8.01 23.66 6.98
N ASP A 119 9.21 23.23 7.33
CA ASP A 119 10.03 23.92 8.31
C ASP A 119 10.43 25.32 7.77
N ALA A 120 10.19 26.34 8.58
CA ALA A 120 10.39 27.73 8.17
C ALA A 120 11.85 28.10 7.89
N ASN A 121 12.81 27.37 8.47
CA ASN A 121 14.23 27.66 8.33
C ASN A 121 14.86 26.93 7.15
N THR A 122 14.42 25.68 6.91
CA THR A 122 15.02 24.79 5.92
C THR A 122 14.22 24.68 4.64
N GLY A 123 12.92 25.01 4.66
CA GLY A 123 11.99 24.79 3.54
C GLY A 123 11.68 23.31 3.28
N LEU A 124 12.14 22.39 4.14
CA LEU A 124 11.93 20.95 3.99
C LEU A 124 10.59 20.52 4.64
N PRO A 125 9.98 19.43 4.18
CA PRO A 125 8.74 18.94 4.75
C PRO A 125 8.96 18.36 6.15
N THR A 126 8.03 18.65 7.06
CA THR A 126 8.00 18.05 8.39
C THR A 126 7.32 16.68 8.36
N GLN A 127 7.83 15.75 9.14
CA GLN A 127 7.22 14.44 9.26
C GLN A 127 6.15 14.43 10.35
N SER A 128 5.05 13.72 10.10
CA SER A 128 4.04 13.44 11.13
C SER A 128 4.67 12.66 12.30
N ALA A 129 4.25 12.98 13.52
CA ALA A 129 4.66 12.24 14.72
C ALA A 129 4.09 10.81 14.76
N PHE A 130 3.08 10.52 13.95
CA PHE A 130 2.38 9.24 13.94
C PHE A 130 2.45 8.57 12.57
N LYS A 131 2.50 7.24 12.61
CA LYS A 131 2.34 6.45 11.39
C LYS A 131 0.88 6.32 11.03
N THR A 132 0.58 6.45 9.75
CA THR A 132 -0.75 6.23 9.17
C THR A 132 -0.75 4.99 8.31
N LYS A 133 -1.93 4.38 8.16
CA LYS A 133 -2.10 3.23 7.28
C LYS A 133 -2.11 3.71 5.83
N VAL A 134 -1.07 3.36 5.08
CA VAL A 134 -0.90 3.77 3.68
C VAL A 134 -1.50 2.77 2.69
N GLY A 135 -1.84 1.56 3.15
CA GLY A 135 -2.47 0.54 2.30
C GLY A 135 -2.25 -0.87 2.81
N ASN A 136 -2.42 -1.84 1.92
CA ASN A 136 -2.13 -3.24 2.18
C ASN A 136 -1.15 -3.74 1.10
N GLN A 137 -0.22 -4.60 1.47
CA GLN A 137 0.83 -5.06 0.57
C GLN A 137 0.27 -5.94 -0.57
N SER A 138 -0.61 -6.87 -0.23
CA SER A 138 -1.21 -7.78 -1.21
C SER A 138 -2.43 -7.17 -1.88
N PRO A 139 -2.68 -7.48 -3.15
CA PRO A 139 -3.91 -7.10 -3.83
C PRO A 139 -5.16 -7.63 -3.12
N ASP A 140 -6.28 -6.93 -3.30
CA ASP A 140 -7.58 -7.38 -2.81
C ASP A 140 -8.15 -8.51 -3.66
N VAL A 141 -7.91 -8.44 -4.96
CA VAL A 141 -8.36 -9.43 -5.94
C VAL A 141 -7.26 -9.65 -6.98
N ARG A 142 -7.07 -10.91 -7.37
CA ARG A 142 -6.27 -11.30 -8.54
C ARG A 142 -7.18 -11.96 -9.56
N PHE A 143 -6.93 -11.73 -10.84
CA PHE A 143 -7.69 -12.35 -11.91
C PHE A 143 -6.80 -12.72 -13.08
N GLY A 144 -7.23 -13.74 -13.80
CA GLY A 144 -6.66 -14.15 -15.07
C GLY A 144 -7.75 -14.32 -16.12
N LEU A 145 -7.41 -14.10 -17.37
CA LEU A 145 -8.26 -14.33 -18.52
C LEU A 145 -7.46 -15.07 -19.58
N GLN A 146 -7.94 -16.24 -19.95
CA GLN A 146 -7.34 -17.10 -20.95
C GLN A 146 -8.27 -17.21 -22.15
N ASN A 147 -7.79 -16.95 -23.34
CA ASN A 147 -8.54 -17.13 -24.57
C ASN A 147 -7.77 -18.06 -25.52
N THR A 148 -8.46 -19.07 -26.04
CA THR A 148 -7.95 -19.97 -27.06
C THR A 148 -8.89 -19.90 -28.27
N PHE A 149 -8.34 -19.47 -29.39
CA PHE A 149 -9.02 -19.42 -30.68
C PHE A 149 -8.43 -20.50 -31.59
N LYS A 150 -9.27 -21.43 -32.04
CA LYS A 150 -8.89 -22.42 -33.07
C LYS A 150 -9.56 -22.01 -34.39
N ILE A 151 -8.75 -21.73 -35.39
CA ILE A 151 -9.18 -21.25 -36.71
C ILE A 151 -8.61 -22.22 -37.72
N LYS A 152 -9.41 -23.23 -38.12
CA LYS A 152 -8.93 -24.35 -38.93
C LYS A 152 -7.70 -25.01 -38.30
N ASP A 153 -6.53 -24.92 -38.95
CA ASP A 153 -5.27 -25.53 -38.50
C ASP A 153 -4.44 -24.63 -37.58
N PHE A 154 -4.89 -23.38 -37.35
CA PHE A 154 -4.21 -22.42 -36.50
C PHE A 154 -4.82 -22.40 -35.08
N THR A 155 -3.96 -22.25 -34.07
CA THR A 155 -4.37 -22.01 -32.70
C THR A 155 -3.69 -20.74 -32.19
N VAL A 156 -4.48 -19.80 -31.67
CA VAL A 156 -4.00 -18.57 -31.06
C VAL A 156 -4.43 -18.57 -29.59
N ASN A 157 -3.48 -18.39 -28.69
CA ASN A 157 -3.72 -18.23 -27.25
C ASN A 157 -3.40 -16.79 -26.86
N ILE A 158 -4.30 -16.18 -26.07
CA ILE A 158 -4.11 -14.85 -25.49
C ILE A 158 -4.42 -14.98 -24.01
N ASP A 159 -3.39 -14.82 -23.18
CA ASP A 159 -3.48 -14.89 -21.73
C ASP A 159 -3.20 -13.51 -21.14
N MET A 160 -4.00 -13.14 -20.14
CA MET A 160 -3.89 -11.87 -19.42
C MET A 160 -4.02 -12.14 -17.93
N ASP A 161 -3.14 -11.53 -17.14
CA ASP A 161 -3.20 -11.54 -15.69
C ASP A 161 -3.31 -10.12 -15.15
N GLY A 162 -4.02 -9.97 -14.04
CA GLY A 162 -4.19 -8.70 -13.39
C GLY A 162 -4.41 -8.81 -11.89
N ALA A 163 -4.24 -7.68 -11.23
CA ALA A 163 -4.51 -7.54 -9.81
C ALA A 163 -5.16 -6.18 -9.54
N ILE A 164 -6.08 -6.16 -8.57
CA ILE A 164 -6.78 -4.96 -8.11
C ILE A 164 -6.39 -4.70 -6.66
N GLY A 165 -6.01 -3.46 -6.34
CA GLY A 165 -5.50 -3.10 -5.03
C GLY A 165 -4.03 -3.46 -4.86
N GLY A 166 -3.57 -3.45 -3.61
CA GLY A 166 -2.18 -3.64 -3.25
C GLY A 166 -1.39 -2.33 -3.25
N THR A 167 -0.40 -2.26 -2.35
CA THR A 167 0.48 -1.10 -2.18
C THR A 167 1.92 -1.53 -2.34
N LEU A 168 2.65 -0.86 -3.22
CA LEU A 168 4.05 -1.13 -3.47
C LEU A 168 4.92 0.06 -3.06
N ILE A 169 5.97 -0.20 -2.31
CA ILE A 169 7.03 0.78 -2.03
C ILE A 169 8.05 0.71 -3.17
N SER A 170 8.16 1.79 -3.95
CA SER A 170 9.13 1.88 -5.03
C SER A 170 10.48 2.38 -4.53
N THR A 171 11.34 1.47 -4.10
CA THR A 171 12.73 1.81 -3.73
C THR A 171 13.54 2.31 -4.93
N THR A 172 13.23 1.87 -6.13
CA THR A 172 13.84 2.37 -7.36
C THR A 172 13.57 3.85 -7.54
N THR A 173 12.30 4.28 -7.43
CA THR A 173 11.94 5.70 -7.51
C THR A 173 12.64 6.52 -6.43
N GLN A 174 12.66 6.03 -5.19
CA GLN A 174 13.37 6.67 -4.08
C GLN A 174 14.86 6.87 -4.40
N LYS A 175 15.53 5.83 -4.89
CA LYS A 175 16.96 5.92 -5.27
C LYS A 175 17.21 6.86 -6.44
N MET A 176 16.28 6.93 -7.40
CA MET A 176 16.34 7.90 -8.49
C MET A 176 16.25 9.34 -7.98
N TRP A 177 15.36 9.62 -7.03
CA TRP A 177 15.25 10.92 -6.39
C TRP A 177 16.54 11.26 -5.63
N TRP A 178 17.00 10.40 -4.74
CA TRP A 178 18.21 10.61 -3.94
C TRP A 178 19.47 10.78 -4.79
N GLY A 179 19.58 10.01 -5.84
CA GLY A 179 20.72 10.09 -6.78
C GLY A 179 20.60 11.22 -7.81
N GLY A 180 19.52 12.03 -7.76
CA GLY A 180 19.32 13.11 -8.72
C GLY A 180 19.12 12.62 -10.17
N LYS A 181 18.56 11.43 -10.34
CA LYS A 181 18.26 10.80 -11.65
C LYS A 181 16.79 10.90 -12.03
N HIS A 182 15.92 11.21 -11.09
CA HIS A 182 14.51 11.44 -11.39
C HIS A 182 14.34 12.78 -12.11
N PRO A 183 13.52 12.87 -13.19
CA PRO A 183 13.38 14.11 -13.97
C PRO A 183 13.05 15.35 -13.13
N LYS A 184 12.14 15.19 -12.14
CA LYS A 184 11.78 16.29 -11.24
C LYS A 184 12.87 16.66 -10.23
N SER A 185 13.82 15.78 -9.94
CA SER A 185 14.97 16.08 -9.05
C SER A 185 16.08 16.85 -9.76
N THR A 186 15.98 17.07 -11.05
CA THR A 186 16.95 17.83 -11.85
C THR A 186 16.46 19.23 -12.22
N MET A 187 15.19 19.55 -11.91
CA MET A 187 14.64 20.89 -12.11
C MET A 187 15.46 21.90 -11.29
N TYR A 188 15.55 23.13 -11.74
CA TYR A 188 16.24 24.25 -11.09
C TYR A 188 17.76 24.13 -10.92
N ARG A 189 18.40 23.03 -11.37
CA ARG A 189 19.86 22.86 -11.22
C ARG A 189 20.66 23.90 -11.97
N GLN A 190 20.20 24.28 -13.17
CA GLN A 190 20.89 25.30 -13.96
C GLN A 190 20.74 26.66 -13.28
N GLU A 191 19.55 26.99 -12.84
CA GLU A 191 19.25 28.25 -12.13
C GLU A 191 20.05 28.35 -10.83
N GLU A 192 20.19 27.26 -10.08
CA GLU A 192 21.04 27.21 -8.88
C GLU A 192 22.52 27.40 -9.22
N TYR A 193 22.99 26.77 -10.29
CA TYR A 193 24.36 26.96 -10.76
C TYR A 193 24.64 28.40 -11.16
N ASP A 194 23.74 29.00 -11.95
CA ASP A 194 23.84 30.39 -12.40
C ASP A 194 23.73 31.38 -11.24
N ASN A 195 23.04 31.01 -10.17
CA ASN A 195 22.91 31.78 -8.92
C ASN A 195 24.06 31.51 -7.93
N GLY A 196 25.18 30.96 -8.38
CA GLY A 196 26.34 30.68 -7.54
C GLY A 196 26.16 29.57 -6.50
N GLY A 197 25.27 28.60 -6.79
CA GLY A 197 24.95 27.47 -5.92
C GLY A 197 23.94 27.79 -4.81
N LYS A 198 23.37 28.99 -4.81
CA LYS A 198 22.33 29.33 -3.82
C LYS A 198 20.99 28.71 -4.20
N PRO A 199 20.20 28.24 -3.21
CA PRO A 199 18.86 27.70 -3.47
C PRO A 199 17.97 28.68 -4.23
N VAL A 200 17.19 28.17 -5.19
CA VAL A 200 16.18 28.94 -5.93
C VAL A 200 14.79 28.29 -5.88
N TYR A 201 14.74 27.00 -5.58
CA TYR A 201 13.47 26.28 -5.51
C TYR A 201 12.73 26.62 -4.21
N VAL A 202 11.56 27.21 -4.29
CA VAL A 202 10.66 27.44 -3.16
C VAL A 202 9.54 26.40 -3.21
N PRO A 203 9.55 25.38 -2.32
CA PRO A 203 8.54 24.35 -2.30
C PRO A 203 7.16 24.93 -1.99
N GLU A 204 6.14 24.37 -2.65
CA GLU A 204 4.76 24.73 -2.37
C GLU A 204 4.33 24.14 -1.02
N GLY A 205 3.85 24.99 -0.13
CA GLY A 205 3.44 24.60 1.21
C GLY A 205 3.31 25.80 2.14
N VAL A 206 3.20 25.49 3.43
CA VAL A 206 3.01 26.50 4.49
C VAL A 206 3.97 26.28 5.64
N ASN A 207 4.30 27.36 6.35
CA ASN A 207 5.03 27.31 7.61
C ASN A 207 4.07 27.59 8.76
N ILE A 208 4.29 26.96 9.92
CA ILE A 208 3.60 27.28 11.16
C ILE A 208 4.19 28.57 11.71
N VAL A 209 3.34 29.55 11.98
CA VAL A 209 3.72 30.85 12.56
C VAL A 209 3.53 30.83 14.07
N SER A 210 2.41 30.25 14.53
CA SER A 210 2.05 30.16 15.95
C SER A 210 1.00 29.07 16.15
N GLY A 211 0.67 28.82 17.42
CA GLY A 211 -0.29 27.79 17.79
C GLY A 211 0.32 26.40 17.86
N GLU A 212 -0.48 25.43 18.25
CA GLU A 212 -0.08 24.04 18.44
C GLU A 212 -1.16 23.09 17.98
N VAL A 213 -0.79 21.84 17.81
CA VAL A 213 -1.69 20.72 17.55
C VAL A 213 -1.56 19.67 18.64
N THR A 214 -2.68 19.16 19.13
CA THR A 214 -2.70 18.05 20.08
C THR A 214 -3.36 16.84 19.45
N TYR A 215 -2.81 15.67 19.81
CA TYR A 215 -3.26 14.38 19.27
C TYR A 215 -3.71 13.47 20.40
N ASP A 216 -4.65 12.58 20.09
CA ASP A 216 -4.97 11.46 20.95
C ASP A 216 -3.90 10.35 20.83
N VAL A 217 -4.05 9.28 21.62
CA VAL A 217 -3.13 8.12 21.63
C VAL A 217 -3.10 7.36 20.27
N ASN A 218 -4.06 7.61 19.40
CA ASN A 218 -4.17 7.01 18.09
C ASN A 218 -3.62 7.90 16.96
N GLY A 219 -3.20 9.12 17.29
CA GLY A 219 -2.71 10.11 16.33
C GLY A 219 -3.81 10.92 15.64
N ASN A 220 -5.05 10.88 16.13
CA ASN A 220 -6.10 11.76 15.62
C ASN A 220 -5.97 13.15 16.24
N ILE A 221 -6.18 14.19 15.44
CA ILE A 221 -6.15 15.58 15.91
C ILE A 221 -7.33 15.79 16.87
N VAL A 222 -7.01 16.20 18.10
CA VAL A 222 -7.99 16.60 19.12
C VAL A 222 -8.23 18.10 19.06
N SER A 223 -7.16 18.86 18.88
CA SER A 223 -7.22 20.33 18.75
C SER A 223 -6.11 20.79 17.81
N ASP A 224 -6.42 21.76 16.96
CA ASP A 224 -5.45 22.43 16.07
C ASP A 224 -5.71 23.92 16.09
N THR A 225 -4.78 24.66 16.70
CA THR A 225 -4.80 26.13 16.81
C THR A 225 -3.71 26.76 15.95
N ARG A 226 -3.04 25.97 15.09
CA ARG A 226 -1.92 26.44 14.29
C ARG A 226 -2.35 27.49 13.28
N VAL A 227 -1.54 28.54 13.20
CA VAL A 227 -1.67 29.61 12.22
C VAL A 227 -0.58 29.41 11.17
N TYR A 228 -0.96 29.52 9.92
CA TYR A 228 -0.09 29.22 8.80
C TYR A 228 0.19 30.46 7.94
N LYS A 229 1.40 30.52 7.39
CA LYS A 229 1.76 31.45 6.30
C LYS A 229 2.30 30.65 5.12
N LYS A 230 2.23 31.20 3.91
CA LYS A 230 2.84 30.62 2.72
C LYS A 230 4.35 30.45 2.94
N ASN A 231 4.91 29.34 2.48
CA ASN A 231 6.36 29.15 2.50
C ASN A 231 7.04 30.10 1.50
N GLU A 232 8.12 30.72 1.95
CA GLU A 232 8.97 31.62 1.15
C GLU A 232 10.44 31.17 1.21
N THR A 233 10.74 30.11 1.96
CA THR A 233 12.10 29.61 2.15
C THR A 233 12.48 28.75 0.95
N ALA A 234 13.54 29.15 0.27
CA ALA A 234 14.14 28.39 -0.81
C ALA A 234 14.99 27.24 -0.27
N VAL A 235 14.97 26.10 -0.97
CA VAL A 235 15.76 24.92 -0.67
C VAL A 235 16.52 24.49 -1.92
N ASN A 236 17.74 23.98 -1.73
CA ASN A 236 18.49 23.38 -2.83
C ASN A 236 17.75 22.15 -3.37
N ILE A 237 17.60 22.04 -4.69
CA ILE A 237 16.78 20.98 -5.31
C ILE A 237 17.31 19.57 -5.00
N GLN A 238 18.61 19.39 -4.86
CA GLN A 238 19.17 18.09 -4.47
C GLN A 238 18.82 17.76 -3.01
N THR A 239 18.90 18.73 -2.11
CA THR A 239 18.51 18.58 -0.71
C THR A 239 17.03 18.24 -0.59
N TRP A 240 16.19 18.95 -1.35
CA TRP A 240 14.76 18.60 -1.45
C TRP A 240 14.55 17.17 -1.91
N ALA A 241 15.17 16.78 -3.01
CA ALA A 241 15.06 15.45 -3.59
C ALA A 241 15.51 14.31 -2.67
N GLN A 242 16.44 14.58 -1.74
CA GLN A 242 16.90 13.62 -0.76
C GLN A 242 15.97 13.48 0.45
N ASN A 243 15.13 14.46 0.70
CA ASN A 243 14.27 14.54 1.88
C ASN A 243 12.77 14.46 1.56
N TYR A 244 12.42 14.32 0.27
CA TYR A 244 11.01 14.23 -0.16
C TYR A 244 10.51 12.81 -0.46
#